data_2a9c2fa1f8d599a0b7b1176ed9b82714
#
_entry.id   2a9c2fa1f8d599a0b7b1176ed9b82714
#
_cell.length_a   1.000
_cell.length_b   1.000
_cell.length_c   1.000
_cell.angle_alpha   90.00
_cell.angle_beta   90.00
_cell.angle_gamma   90.00
#
_symmetry.space_group_name_H-M   'P 1'
#
loop_
_entity.id
_entity.type
_entity.pdbx_description
1 polymer ?
#
loop_
_entity_poly.entity_id
_entity_poly.type
_entity_poly.pdbx_seq_one_letter_code
_entity_poly.pdbx_strand_id
1 'polypeptide(L)'
;MPCCADGKTPLLRRGCAIAAAPATLAPLPENPLKTAEPAAHPARLILILSLAPIIGLGIGRFAYSLVLPDMRETLGWSYSVAGFMNTVNAAGYLAGALIAARLIRRFGLSASIRWGTLACVASLALSAISGNLVVLSFARLLVGAGAALAFVASAALAARIAQSHPARSSFLLSLFYAGPGFGILTSGLLAPFMLQAFGPGSWWMVWWAMTLLTAVLAIPLLTTPIEAGGGLDDAAPARFALRPVLIYLVGYFLFGAGYIAYMTFMIAYVREAGGGAAAQSAFWCLIGLSAFVTPWAWQGLLARDNGGLSTAIILGVNTVGAALPLFGHSVLLLTVSALVFGVSFFAIVGSTTAFVRFNWPPSAWPKGIAAMTIAFGIGQTLGPTVVGAITDAFGNLSYALNASALMLALGAVAAAFQRRLAKS
;
A
#
# COMPACT_ATOMS: atom_id res chain seq x y z
N MET A 1 4.40 9.00 -79.17
CA MET A 1 3.74 9.46 -80.43
C MET A 1 2.33 9.89 -80.12
N PRO A 2 1.86 10.94 -80.73
CA PRO A 2 2.07 12.37 -80.54
C PRO A 2 0.75 13.09 -80.32
N CYS A 3 0.84 14.26 -79.96
CA CYS A 3 0.67 15.56 -80.64
C CYS A 3 -0.60 16.25 -80.26
N CYS A 4 -0.40 17.40 -79.85
CA CYS A 4 -0.49 18.77 -80.37
C CYS A 4 -1.79 19.44 -79.95
N ALA A 5 -1.72 20.48 -79.25
CA ALA A 5 -1.36 21.86 -79.62
C ALA A 5 -2.56 22.73 -79.91
N ASP A 6 -2.48 23.92 -79.41
CA ASP A 6 -2.90 25.24 -79.85
C ASP A 6 -4.32 25.70 -79.47
N GLY A 7 -4.51 26.89 -78.99
CA GLY A 7 -3.79 28.11 -78.94
C GLY A 7 -4.68 29.26 -78.61
N LYS A 8 -4.02 30.31 -78.09
CA LYS A 8 -4.39 31.76 -78.27
C LYS A 8 -5.56 32.38 -77.47
N THR A 9 -5.17 33.01 -76.36
CA THR A 9 -5.39 34.41 -75.94
C THR A 9 -6.52 35.27 -76.58
N PRO A 10 -6.89 36.50 -76.04
CA PRO A 10 -6.67 37.12 -74.75
C PRO A 10 -7.91 37.95 -74.21
N LEU A 11 -7.69 38.66 -73.12
CA LEU A 11 -8.36 39.87 -72.64
C LEU A 11 -9.68 39.76 -71.87
N LEU A 12 -9.68 40.05 -70.58
CA LEU A 12 -10.03 41.39 -70.09
C LEU A 12 -9.85 41.48 -68.58
N ARG A 13 -9.07 42.49 -68.17
CA ARG A 13 -8.97 43.03 -66.82
C ARG A 13 -10.34 43.45 -66.30
N ARG A 14 -10.70 43.06 -65.11
CA ARG A 14 -11.37 43.96 -64.16
C ARG A 14 -10.94 43.58 -62.74
N GLY A 15 -10.23 44.50 -62.10
CA GLY A 15 -9.81 44.40 -60.71
C GLY A 15 -11.02 44.50 -59.78
N CYS A 16 -11.00 43.64 -58.76
CA CYS A 16 -11.67 43.91 -57.51
C CYS A 16 -10.62 43.67 -56.42
N ALA A 17 -10.04 44.75 -55.95
CA ALA A 17 -9.29 44.79 -54.71
C ALA A 17 -10.26 44.55 -53.55
N ILE A 18 -10.31 43.38 -53.01
CA ILE A 18 -10.90 43.12 -51.67
C ILE A 18 -9.74 43.22 -50.68
N ALA A 19 -9.70 44.34 -49.97
CA ALA A 19 -8.83 44.55 -48.83
C ALA A 19 -9.18 43.49 -47.79
N ALA A 20 -8.32 42.49 -47.63
CA ALA A 20 -8.36 41.58 -46.50
C ALA A 20 -7.81 42.34 -45.28
N ALA A 21 -8.71 42.76 -44.41
CA ALA A 21 -8.34 43.18 -43.06
C ALA A 21 -7.73 41.96 -42.34
N PRO A 22 -6.63 42.15 -41.58
CA PRO A 22 -6.11 41.07 -40.76
C PRO A 22 -7.15 40.68 -39.73
N ALA A 23 -7.69 39.48 -39.81
CA ALA A 23 -8.48 38.88 -38.75
C ALA A 23 -7.56 38.75 -37.52
N THR A 24 -7.73 39.67 -36.58
CA THR A 24 -7.23 39.52 -35.23
C THR A 24 -7.87 38.24 -34.68
N LEU A 25 -7.14 37.15 -34.71
CA LEU A 25 -7.47 35.94 -33.96
C LEU A 25 -7.66 36.38 -32.50
N ALA A 26 -8.91 36.35 -32.03
CA ALA A 26 -9.20 36.49 -30.62
C ALA A 26 -8.34 35.42 -29.86
N PRO A 27 -7.68 35.78 -28.76
CA PRO A 27 -6.93 34.81 -27.99
C PRO A 27 -7.90 33.68 -27.62
N LEU A 28 -7.50 32.45 -27.96
CA LEU A 28 -8.20 31.26 -27.51
C LEU A 28 -8.37 31.39 -25.98
N PRO A 29 -9.54 31.05 -25.43
CA PRO A 29 -9.73 31.11 -23.99
C PRO A 29 -8.60 30.33 -23.36
N GLU A 30 -7.82 30.97 -22.51
CA GLU A 30 -6.77 30.35 -21.69
C GLU A 30 -7.40 29.14 -21.02
N ASN A 31 -6.82 27.97 -21.34
CA ASN A 31 -7.17 26.70 -20.75
C ASN A 31 -7.19 26.90 -19.23
N PRO A 32 -8.31 26.65 -18.53
CA PRO A 32 -8.38 26.83 -17.08
C PRO A 32 -7.69 25.67 -16.30
N LEU A 33 -6.59 25.16 -16.79
CA LEU A 33 -5.57 24.56 -15.97
C LEU A 33 -4.91 25.71 -15.21
N LYS A 34 -5.61 26.24 -14.20
CA LYS A 34 -4.94 26.97 -13.12
C LYS A 34 -3.85 26.03 -12.63
N THR A 35 -2.64 26.29 -13.09
CA THR A 35 -1.42 25.74 -12.52
C THR A 35 -1.50 26.02 -11.03
N ALA A 36 -1.80 25.00 -10.23
CA ALA A 36 -1.70 25.14 -8.79
C ALA A 36 -0.28 25.68 -8.54
N GLU A 37 -0.19 26.81 -7.87
CA GLU A 37 1.11 27.37 -7.50
C GLU A 37 1.94 26.24 -6.85
N PRO A 38 3.21 26.07 -7.27
CA PRO A 38 4.06 25.02 -6.70
C PRO A 38 4.07 25.20 -5.19
N ALA A 39 3.69 24.17 -4.44
CA ALA A 39 3.65 24.24 -2.99
C ALA A 39 5.00 24.76 -2.47
N ALA A 40 5.00 25.86 -1.74
CA ALA A 40 6.21 26.53 -1.28
C ALA A 40 7.18 25.59 -0.53
N HIS A 41 6.66 24.50 0.06
CA HIS A 41 7.42 23.48 0.79
C HIS A 41 6.90 22.05 0.47
N PRO A 42 7.22 21.46 -0.71
CA PRO A 42 6.66 20.18 -1.12
C PRO A 42 7.03 19.03 -0.18
N ALA A 43 8.25 19.00 0.37
CA ALA A 43 8.67 17.96 1.30
C ALA A 43 7.87 18.00 2.62
N ARG A 44 7.55 19.19 3.14
CA ARG A 44 6.71 19.33 4.35
C ARG A 44 5.31 18.78 4.11
N LEU A 45 4.71 19.09 2.96
CA LEU A 45 3.37 18.60 2.64
C LEU A 45 3.37 17.08 2.43
N ILE A 46 4.39 16.52 1.79
CA ILE A 46 4.57 15.07 1.67
C ILE A 46 4.75 14.40 3.04
N LEU A 47 5.52 15.00 3.96
CA LEU A 47 5.64 14.50 5.34
C LEU A 47 4.29 14.50 6.06
N ILE A 48 3.48 15.56 5.91
CA ILE A 48 2.12 15.57 6.46
C ILE A 48 1.27 14.46 5.86
N LEU A 49 1.30 14.29 4.53
CA LEU A 49 0.55 13.24 3.86
C LEU A 49 1.00 11.83 4.26
N SER A 50 2.30 11.64 4.56
CA SER A 50 2.83 10.34 5.01
C SER A 50 2.30 9.92 6.38
N LEU A 51 1.75 10.85 7.18
CA LEU A 51 1.09 10.51 8.43
C LEU A 51 -0.14 9.61 8.22
N ALA A 52 -0.82 9.71 7.07
CA ALA A 52 -1.96 8.84 6.78
C ALA A 52 -1.55 7.35 6.68
N PRO A 53 -0.55 6.93 5.90
CA PRO A 53 -0.06 5.55 5.94
C PRO A 53 0.65 5.16 7.24
N ILE A 54 1.27 6.09 7.98
CA ILE A 54 1.80 5.83 9.32
C ILE A 54 0.66 5.38 10.25
N ILE A 55 -0.41 6.17 10.32
CA ILE A 55 -1.57 5.91 11.18
C ILE A 55 -2.32 4.65 10.74
N GLY A 56 -2.68 4.56 9.45
CA GLY A 56 -3.56 3.52 8.95
C GLY A 56 -2.87 2.17 8.78
N LEU A 57 -1.72 2.14 8.11
CA LEU A 57 -0.99 0.92 7.81
C LEU A 57 0.01 0.57 8.90
N GLY A 58 0.90 1.49 9.24
CA GLY A 58 1.96 1.22 10.20
C GLY A 58 1.43 0.89 11.60
N ILE A 59 0.59 1.74 12.16
CA ILE A 59 0.03 1.54 13.50
C ILE A 59 -1.28 0.76 13.44
N GLY A 60 -2.30 1.28 12.76
CA GLY A 60 -3.65 0.73 12.78
C GLY A 60 -3.76 -0.73 12.34
N ARG A 61 -2.96 -1.12 11.35
CA ARG A 61 -2.94 -2.48 10.84
C ARG A 61 -1.95 -3.36 11.58
N PHE A 62 -0.68 -2.95 11.66
CA PHE A 62 0.40 -3.84 12.05
C PHE A 62 0.65 -3.90 13.57
N ALA A 63 0.27 -2.86 14.37
CA ALA A 63 0.42 -2.92 15.82
C ALA A 63 -0.38 -4.07 16.48
N TYR A 64 -1.43 -4.57 15.80
CA TYR A 64 -2.20 -5.71 16.28
C TYR A 64 -1.32 -6.93 16.56
N SER A 65 -0.33 -7.21 15.72
CA SER A 65 0.56 -8.37 15.89
C SER A 65 1.38 -8.31 17.17
N LEU A 66 1.68 -7.11 17.68
CA LEU A 66 2.38 -6.90 18.95
C LEU A 66 1.48 -7.17 20.17
N VAL A 67 0.19 -6.86 20.02
CA VAL A 67 -0.80 -6.98 21.09
C VAL A 67 -1.49 -8.36 21.07
N LEU A 68 -1.48 -9.03 19.92
CA LEU A 68 -2.14 -10.30 19.68
C LEU A 68 -1.81 -11.38 20.73
N PRO A 69 -0.55 -11.61 21.16
CA PRO A 69 -0.27 -12.65 22.14
C PRO A 69 -0.98 -12.40 23.48
N ASP A 70 -0.99 -11.18 23.98
CA ASP A 70 -1.65 -10.81 25.23
C ASP A 70 -3.18 -10.88 25.11
N MET A 71 -3.75 -10.38 23.99
CA MET A 71 -5.18 -10.50 23.71
C MET A 71 -5.62 -11.95 23.60
N ARG A 72 -4.84 -12.81 22.90
CA ARG A 72 -5.16 -14.21 22.72
C ARG A 72 -5.22 -14.96 24.07
N GLU A 73 -4.24 -14.75 24.92
CA GLU A 73 -4.17 -15.40 26.23
C GLU A 73 -5.28 -14.92 27.16
N THR A 74 -5.49 -13.62 27.26
CA THR A 74 -6.44 -13.04 28.21
C THR A 74 -7.91 -13.15 27.79
N LEU A 75 -8.18 -13.18 26.48
CA LEU A 75 -9.54 -13.35 25.94
C LEU A 75 -9.86 -14.83 25.60
N GLY A 76 -8.92 -15.75 25.80
CA GLY A 76 -9.11 -17.19 25.56
C GLY A 76 -9.28 -17.52 24.07
N TRP A 77 -8.59 -16.82 23.18
CA TRP A 77 -8.74 -17.03 21.73
C TRP A 77 -7.86 -18.16 21.21
N SER A 78 -8.40 -18.91 20.24
CA SER A 78 -7.60 -19.77 19.38
C SER A 78 -6.76 -18.95 18.39
N TYR A 79 -5.80 -19.56 17.72
CA TYR A 79 -5.03 -18.90 16.65
C TYR A 79 -5.91 -18.57 15.44
N SER A 80 -6.95 -19.37 15.18
CA SER A 80 -7.96 -19.06 14.15
C SER A 80 -8.68 -17.76 14.45
N VAL A 81 -9.13 -17.52 15.69
CA VAL A 81 -9.80 -16.29 16.11
C VAL A 81 -8.84 -15.11 16.04
N ALA A 82 -7.61 -15.28 16.50
CA ALA A 82 -6.59 -14.26 16.42
C ALA A 82 -6.26 -13.89 14.95
N GLY A 83 -6.15 -14.88 14.06
CA GLY A 83 -6.00 -14.66 12.62
C GLY A 83 -7.22 -13.98 11.98
N PHE A 84 -8.44 -14.36 12.42
CA PHE A 84 -9.68 -13.76 11.94
C PHE A 84 -9.75 -12.25 12.17
N MET A 85 -9.19 -11.71 13.24
CA MET A 85 -9.09 -10.27 13.46
C MET A 85 -8.30 -9.55 12.34
N ASN A 86 -7.24 -10.17 11.83
CA ASN A 86 -6.50 -9.63 10.67
C ASN A 86 -7.23 -9.89 9.34
N THR A 87 -7.95 -10.99 9.21
CA THR A 87 -8.86 -11.24 8.09
C THR A 87 -9.91 -10.13 7.96
N VAL A 88 -10.57 -9.75 9.06
CA VAL A 88 -11.57 -8.67 9.08
C VAL A 88 -10.93 -7.32 8.73
N ASN A 89 -9.73 -7.05 9.25
CA ASN A 89 -9.00 -5.84 8.89
C ASN A 89 -8.67 -5.79 7.39
N ALA A 90 -8.21 -6.89 6.82
CA ALA A 90 -7.86 -7.00 5.40
C ALA A 90 -9.12 -6.89 4.51
N ALA A 91 -10.25 -7.48 4.91
CA ALA A 91 -11.52 -7.33 4.24
C ALA A 91 -11.99 -5.86 4.25
N GLY A 92 -11.86 -5.19 5.39
CA GLY A 92 -12.13 -3.75 5.50
C GLY A 92 -11.25 -2.93 4.57
N TYR A 93 -9.95 -3.23 4.52
CA TYR A 93 -9.01 -2.56 3.62
C TYR A 93 -9.37 -2.77 2.14
N LEU A 94 -9.69 -3.99 1.74
CA LEU A 94 -10.12 -4.29 0.38
C LEU A 94 -11.41 -3.55 0.02
N ALA A 95 -12.43 -3.59 0.88
CA ALA A 95 -13.67 -2.87 0.69
C ALA A 95 -13.44 -1.36 0.59
N GLY A 96 -12.65 -0.78 1.51
CA GLY A 96 -12.27 0.62 1.51
C GLY A 96 -11.54 1.04 0.23
N ALA A 97 -10.60 0.23 -0.26
CA ALA A 97 -9.87 0.50 -1.49
C ALA A 97 -10.78 0.49 -2.74
N LEU A 98 -11.73 -0.46 -2.80
CA LEU A 98 -12.68 -0.57 -3.91
C LEU A 98 -13.65 0.62 -3.99
N ILE A 99 -14.07 1.16 -2.85
CA ILE A 99 -14.98 2.31 -2.80
C ILE A 99 -14.25 3.66 -2.78
N ALA A 100 -12.95 3.69 -2.51
CA ALA A 100 -12.16 4.92 -2.34
C ALA A 100 -12.32 5.89 -3.51
N ALA A 101 -12.20 5.41 -4.75
CA ALA A 101 -12.34 6.27 -5.93
C ALA A 101 -13.72 6.96 -6.01
N ARG A 102 -14.80 6.24 -5.62
CA ARG A 102 -16.16 6.80 -5.59
C ARG A 102 -16.31 7.85 -4.49
N LEU A 103 -15.76 7.59 -3.30
CA LEU A 103 -15.79 8.54 -2.18
C LEU A 103 -14.95 9.79 -2.47
N ILE A 104 -13.76 9.62 -3.07
CA ILE A 104 -12.90 10.74 -3.47
C ILE A 104 -13.58 11.62 -4.51
N ARG A 105 -14.26 11.04 -5.51
CA ARG A 105 -15.04 11.84 -6.48
C ARG A 105 -16.17 12.61 -5.83
N ARG A 106 -16.84 12.02 -4.83
CA ARG A 106 -17.99 12.64 -4.16
C ARG A 106 -17.59 13.72 -3.14
N PHE A 107 -16.54 13.49 -2.36
CA PHE A 107 -16.17 14.30 -1.20
C PHE A 107 -14.83 15.04 -1.35
N GLY A 108 -14.04 14.71 -2.38
CA GLY A 108 -12.71 15.24 -2.58
C GLY A 108 -11.60 14.50 -1.82
N LEU A 109 -10.35 14.80 -2.19
CA LEU A 109 -9.16 14.16 -1.60
C LEU A 109 -8.99 14.51 -0.12
N SER A 110 -9.07 15.80 0.23
CA SER A 110 -8.89 16.29 1.62
C SER A 110 -9.89 15.68 2.59
N ALA A 111 -11.19 15.67 2.24
CA ALA A 111 -12.21 15.07 3.09
C ALA A 111 -12.00 13.56 3.25
N SER A 112 -11.62 12.87 2.17
CA SER A 112 -11.33 11.43 2.21
C SER A 112 -10.15 11.11 3.11
N ILE A 113 -9.07 11.90 3.08
CA ILE A 113 -7.93 11.77 3.99
C ILE A 113 -8.39 11.95 5.44
N ARG A 114 -9.12 13.03 5.73
CA ARG A 114 -9.60 13.35 7.08
C ARG A 114 -10.53 12.27 7.64
N TRP A 115 -11.55 11.86 6.89
CA TRP A 115 -12.50 10.84 7.34
C TRP A 115 -11.83 9.47 7.51
N GLY A 116 -10.94 9.08 6.59
CA GLY A 116 -10.17 7.84 6.72
C GLY A 116 -9.26 7.84 7.94
N THR A 117 -8.59 8.96 8.22
CA THR A 117 -7.73 9.12 9.40
C THR A 117 -8.55 9.08 10.70
N LEU A 118 -9.67 9.80 10.76
CA LEU A 118 -10.57 9.78 11.94
C LEU A 118 -11.13 8.38 12.18
N ALA A 119 -11.50 7.64 11.13
CA ALA A 119 -11.95 6.26 11.24
C ALA A 119 -10.86 5.35 11.85
N CYS A 120 -9.58 5.56 11.48
CA CYS A 120 -8.47 4.82 12.08
C CYS A 120 -8.33 5.13 13.58
N VAL A 121 -8.33 6.41 13.96
CA VAL A 121 -8.22 6.80 15.38
C VAL A 121 -9.40 6.28 16.20
N ALA A 122 -10.62 6.45 15.71
CA ALA A 122 -11.83 5.95 16.38
C ALA A 122 -11.82 4.41 16.54
N SER A 123 -11.31 3.70 15.55
CA SER A 123 -11.16 2.25 15.60
C SER A 123 -10.18 1.78 16.67
N LEU A 124 -9.05 2.48 16.85
CA LEU A 124 -8.09 2.15 17.90
C LEU A 124 -8.68 2.41 19.29
N ALA A 125 -9.41 3.53 19.48
CA ALA A 125 -10.16 3.80 20.69
C ALA A 125 -11.21 2.72 20.97
N LEU A 126 -11.96 2.30 19.95
CA LEU A 126 -12.95 1.23 20.07
C LEU A 126 -12.29 -0.11 20.45
N SER A 127 -11.10 -0.38 19.93
CA SER A 127 -10.32 -1.57 20.31
C SER A 127 -9.84 -1.55 21.76
N ALA A 128 -9.72 -0.35 22.38
CA ALA A 128 -9.28 -0.20 23.75
C ALA A 128 -10.41 -0.38 24.78
N ILE A 129 -11.67 -0.15 24.40
CA ILE A 129 -12.79 -0.12 25.35
C ILE A 129 -13.54 -1.43 25.50
N SER A 130 -13.29 -2.43 24.66
CA SER A 130 -14.04 -3.68 24.69
C SER A 130 -13.20 -4.89 24.25
N GLY A 131 -13.30 -5.98 25.02
CA GLY A 131 -12.81 -7.33 24.65
C GLY A 131 -13.83 -8.17 23.86
N ASN A 132 -15.02 -7.64 23.57
CA ASN A 132 -16.04 -8.37 22.83
C ASN A 132 -15.61 -8.58 21.37
N LEU A 133 -15.71 -9.82 20.89
CA LEU A 133 -15.27 -10.23 19.56
C LEU A 133 -15.96 -9.43 18.44
N VAL A 134 -17.25 -9.14 18.58
CA VAL A 134 -18.03 -8.41 17.56
C VAL A 134 -17.57 -6.94 17.50
N VAL A 135 -17.38 -6.31 18.65
CA VAL A 135 -16.91 -4.92 18.75
C VAL A 135 -15.50 -4.80 18.17
N LEU A 136 -14.60 -5.72 18.54
CA LEU A 136 -13.25 -5.78 18.00
C LEU A 136 -13.24 -6.05 16.49
N SER A 137 -14.11 -6.93 15.99
CA SER A 137 -14.26 -7.17 14.55
C SER A 137 -14.69 -5.92 13.82
N PHE A 138 -15.68 -5.19 14.35
CA PHE A 138 -16.10 -3.92 13.77
C PHE A 138 -14.96 -2.88 13.78
N ALA A 139 -14.23 -2.77 14.89
CA ALA A 139 -13.06 -1.91 14.98
C ALA A 139 -12.00 -2.28 13.93
N ARG A 140 -11.70 -3.58 13.76
CA ARG A 140 -10.74 -4.06 12.77
C ARG A 140 -11.18 -3.80 11.33
N LEU A 141 -12.49 -3.94 11.05
CA LEU A 141 -13.07 -3.58 9.75
C LEU A 141 -12.94 -2.07 9.48
N LEU A 142 -13.27 -1.26 10.48
CA LEU A 142 -13.25 0.19 10.40
C LEU A 142 -11.84 0.74 10.15
N VAL A 143 -10.82 0.24 10.89
CA VAL A 143 -9.45 0.68 10.65
C VAL A 143 -8.95 0.24 9.27
N GLY A 144 -9.33 -0.96 8.79
CA GLY A 144 -8.99 -1.40 7.44
C GLY A 144 -9.56 -0.45 6.38
N ALA A 145 -10.86 -0.18 6.43
CA ALA A 145 -11.53 0.70 5.46
C ALA A 145 -11.01 2.15 5.55
N GLY A 146 -10.84 2.67 6.75
CA GLY A 146 -10.29 4.02 6.98
C GLY A 146 -8.85 4.16 6.46
N ALA A 147 -8.00 3.16 6.73
CA ALA A 147 -6.62 3.13 6.25
C ALA A 147 -6.55 3.12 4.72
N ALA A 148 -7.39 2.31 4.06
CA ALA A 148 -7.44 2.27 2.60
C ALA A 148 -7.87 3.62 2.01
N LEU A 149 -8.93 4.22 2.55
CA LEU A 149 -9.43 5.51 2.08
C LEU A 149 -8.39 6.62 2.26
N ALA A 150 -7.80 6.73 3.46
CA ALA A 150 -6.78 7.74 3.75
C ALA A 150 -5.52 7.53 2.90
N PHE A 151 -5.07 6.28 2.74
CA PHE A 151 -3.88 5.95 1.96
C PHE A 151 -4.08 6.24 0.46
N VAL A 152 -5.19 5.81 -0.15
CA VAL A 152 -5.45 6.03 -1.57
C VAL A 152 -5.57 7.52 -1.88
N ALA A 153 -6.26 8.28 -1.04
CA ALA A 153 -6.42 9.72 -1.23
C ALA A 153 -5.10 10.48 -1.03
N SER A 154 -4.32 10.15 0.02
CA SER A 154 -3.03 10.80 0.27
C SER A 154 -1.97 10.43 -0.75
N ALA A 155 -1.96 9.17 -1.24
CA ALA A 155 -1.07 8.73 -2.31
C ALA A 155 -1.35 9.46 -3.64
N ALA A 156 -2.64 9.64 -3.98
CA ALA A 156 -3.02 10.40 -5.17
C ALA A 156 -2.54 11.87 -5.11
N LEU A 157 -2.67 12.49 -3.94
CA LEU A 157 -2.20 13.86 -3.74
C LEU A 157 -0.67 13.96 -3.72
N ALA A 158 0.00 13.01 -3.05
CA ALA A 158 1.46 12.93 -3.06
C ALA A 158 2.03 12.76 -4.48
N ALA A 159 1.36 11.94 -5.32
CA ALA A 159 1.74 11.78 -6.72
C ALA A 159 1.61 13.08 -7.52
N ARG A 160 0.55 13.87 -7.30
CA ARG A 160 0.38 15.18 -7.94
C ARG A 160 1.47 16.17 -7.54
N ILE A 161 1.78 16.26 -6.23
CA ILE A 161 2.86 17.11 -5.72
C ILE A 161 4.20 16.67 -6.33
N ALA A 162 4.45 15.37 -6.43
CA ALA A 162 5.67 14.85 -7.02
C ALA A 162 5.77 15.19 -8.54
N GLN A 163 4.66 15.14 -9.27
CA GLN A 163 4.60 15.52 -10.69
C GLN A 163 4.90 17.00 -10.93
N SER A 164 4.46 17.88 -10.04
CA SER A 164 4.78 19.34 -10.13
C SER A 164 6.25 19.65 -9.79
N HIS A 165 7.02 18.67 -9.28
CA HIS A 165 8.45 18.81 -8.94
C HIS A 165 9.29 17.68 -9.56
N PRO A 166 9.45 17.62 -10.90
CA PRO A 166 10.07 16.48 -11.59
C PRO A 166 11.46 16.10 -11.07
N ALA A 167 12.32 17.11 -10.79
CA ALA A 167 13.68 16.90 -10.28
C ALA A 167 13.73 16.19 -8.90
N ARG A 168 12.67 16.26 -8.10
CA ARG A 168 12.57 15.68 -6.75
C ARG A 168 11.48 14.61 -6.63
N SER A 169 10.83 14.27 -7.72
CA SER A 169 9.65 13.39 -7.73
C SER A 169 9.90 12.04 -7.04
N SER A 170 11.00 11.37 -7.38
CA SER A 170 11.38 10.09 -6.77
C SER A 170 11.62 10.21 -5.26
N PHE A 171 12.32 11.26 -4.82
CA PHE A 171 12.55 11.51 -3.40
C PHE A 171 11.25 11.75 -2.63
N LEU A 172 10.36 12.59 -3.15
CA LEU A 172 9.09 12.91 -2.51
C LEU A 172 8.19 11.68 -2.38
N LEU A 173 8.10 10.85 -3.42
CA LEU A 173 7.34 9.60 -3.36
C LEU A 173 7.97 8.58 -2.41
N SER A 174 9.30 8.44 -2.40
CA SER A 174 9.99 7.57 -1.45
C SER A 174 9.72 7.99 -0.01
N LEU A 175 9.74 9.29 0.28
CA LEU A 175 9.42 9.83 1.59
C LEU A 175 7.99 9.49 2.03
N PHE A 176 7.02 9.59 1.10
CA PHE A 176 5.64 9.21 1.36
C PHE A 176 5.50 7.71 1.68
N TYR A 177 6.07 6.85 0.82
CA TYR A 177 5.94 5.39 0.95
C TYR A 177 6.79 4.78 2.07
N ALA A 178 7.74 5.52 2.63
CA ALA A 178 8.47 5.13 3.84
C ALA A 178 7.61 5.22 5.12
N GLY A 179 6.49 5.97 5.07
CA GLY A 179 5.60 6.18 6.22
C GLY A 179 5.19 4.92 6.98
N PRO A 180 4.66 3.87 6.35
CA PRO A 180 4.28 2.65 7.04
C PRO A 180 5.40 2.04 7.88
N GLY A 181 6.65 2.06 7.39
CA GLY A 181 7.83 1.59 8.12
C GLY A 181 8.05 2.37 9.42
N PHE A 182 7.85 3.69 9.40
CA PHE A 182 7.92 4.50 10.61
C PHE A 182 6.82 4.16 11.62
N GLY A 183 5.60 3.86 11.15
CA GLY A 183 4.51 3.42 12.02
C GLY A 183 4.76 2.04 12.65
N ILE A 184 5.38 1.11 11.90
CA ILE A 184 5.83 -0.19 12.44
C ILE A 184 6.90 0.03 13.50
N LEU A 185 7.90 0.89 13.22
CA LEU A 185 8.96 1.23 14.18
C LEU A 185 8.40 1.80 15.48
N THR A 186 7.53 2.79 15.41
CA THR A 186 6.98 3.46 16.61
C THR A 186 6.10 2.51 17.43
N SER A 187 5.28 1.66 16.78
CA SER A 187 4.50 0.66 17.50
C SER A 187 5.38 -0.40 18.16
N GLY A 188 6.48 -0.81 17.50
CA GLY A 188 7.46 -1.75 18.03
C GLY A 188 8.21 -1.22 19.25
N LEU A 189 8.49 0.07 19.30
CA LEU A 189 9.12 0.73 20.46
C LEU A 189 8.17 0.85 21.64
N LEU A 190 6.87 0.98 21.40
CA LEU A 190 5.91 1.28 22.48
C LEU A 190 5.26 0.01 23.04
N ALA A 191 4.67 -0.85 22.21
CA ALA A 191 3.78 -1.90 22.66
C ALA A 191 4.44 -2.97 23.55
N PRO A 192 5.60 -3.57 23.21
CA PRO A 192 6.18 -4.63 24.01
C PRO A 192 6.58 -4.17 25.42
N PHE A 193 7.13 -2.96 25.53
CA PHE A 193 7.52 -2.40 26.83
C PHE A 193 6.32 -2.02 27.69
N MET A 194 5.22 -1.54 27.10
CA MET A 194 3.98 -1.33 27.83
C MET A 194 3.39 -2.63 28.37
N LEU A 195 3.33 -3.68 27.56
CA LEU A 195 2.86 -5.00 27.99
C LEU A 195 3.74 -5.57 29.10
N GLN A 196 5.06 -5.34 29.03
CA GLN A 196 5.97 -5.76 30.11
C GLN A 196 5.75 -4.96 31.39
N ALA A 197 5.58 -3.65 31.30
CA ALA A 197 5.45 -2.75 32.45
C ALA A 197 4.13 -2.95 33.21
N PHE A 198 3.03 -3.16 32.48
CA PHE A 198 1.69 -3.27 33.06
C PHE A 198 1.22 -4.70 33.25
N GLY A 199 1.95 -5.69 32.70
CA GLY A 199 1.68 -7.12 32.89
C GLY A 199 0.58 -7.67 31.98
N PRO A 200 0.26 -8.98 32.13
CA PRO A 200 -0.73 -9.69 31.32
C PRO A 200 -2.12 -9.03 31.39
N GLY A 201 -2.83 -8.98 30.27
CA GLY A 201 -4.15 -8.38 30.17
C GLY A 201 -4.15 -6.86 29.96
N SER A 202 -2.97 -6.25 29.81
CA SER A 202 -2.85 -4.81 29.61
C SER A 202 -2.97 -4.36 28.13
N TRP A 203 -3.38 -5.27 27.22
CA TRP A 203 -3.55 -5.00 25.79
C TRP A 203 -4.42 -3.74 25.52
N TRP A 204 -5.42 -3.45 26.33
CA TRP A 204 -6.28 -2.26 26.19
C TRP A 204 -5.53 -0.95 26.45
N MET A 205 -4.55 -0.95 27.36
CA MET A 205 -3.69 0.22 27.59
C MET A 205 -2.82 0.53 26.37
N VAL A 206 -2.31 -0.51 25.70
CA VAL A 206 -1.55 -0.35 24.45
C VAL A 206 -2.45 0.27 23.37
N TRP A 207 -3.70 -0.19 23.23
CA TRP A 207 -4.64 0.43 22.28
C TRP A 207 -4.94 1.89 22.62
N TRP A 208 -5.09 2.26 23.90
CA TRP A 208 -5.23 3.66 24.29
C TRP A 208 -3.98 4.49 23.95
N ALA A 209 -2.79 3.98 24.23
CA ALA A 209 -1.54 4.65 23.88
C ALA A 209 -1.42 4.86 22.35
N MET A 210 -1.77 3.83 21.54
CA MET A 210 -1.82 3.96 20.08
C MET A 210 -2.88 4.95 19.63
N THR A 211 -4.03 5.01 20.30
CA THR A 211 -5.08 6.00 20.03
C THR A 211 -4.57 7.43 20.26
N LEU A 212 -3.94 7.68 21.41
CA LEU A 212 -3.39 9.00 21.73
C LEU A 212 -2.28 9.41 20.75
N LEU A 213 -1.36 8.48 20.45
CA LEU A 213 -0.29 8.71 19.48
C LEU A 213 -0.87 9.05 18.10
N THR A 214 -1.81 8.25 17.61
CA THR A 214 -2.42 8.48 16.28
C THR A 214 -3.31 9.71 16.26
N ALA A 215 -3.97 10.07 17.35
CA ALA A 215 -4.72 11.32 17.46
C ALA A 215 -3.80 12.54 17.33
N VAL A 216 -2.63 12.54 17.99
CA VAL A 216 -1.62 13.60 17.87
C VAL A 216 -1.07 13.65 16.44
N LEU A 217 -0.72 12.50 15.85
CA LEU A 217 -0.24 12.42 14.45
C LEU A 217 -1.31 12.84 13.45
N ALA A 218 -2.60 12.73 13.77
CA ALA A 218 -3.69 13.14 12.90
C ALA A 218 -3.85 14.67 12.83
N ILE A 219 -3.42 15.43 13.86
CA ILE A 219 -3.61 16.88 13.92
C ILE A 219 -3.15 17.59 12.65
N PRO A 220 -1.92 17.38 12.13
CA PRO A 220 -1.49 18.03 10.90
C PRO A 220 -2.34 17.68 9.68
N LEU A 221 -2.83 16.43 9.58
CA LEU A 221 -3.71 16.01 8.48
C LEU A 221 -5.10 16.68 8.55
N LEU A 222 -5.59 16.93 9.75
CA LEU A 222 -6.90 17.52 9.98
C LEU A 222 -6.90 19.04 9.84
N THR A 223 -5.79 19.70 10.23
CA THR A 223 -5.69 21.16 10.32
C THR A 223 -5.06 21.82 9.09
N THR A 224 -4.16 21.10 8.38
CA THR A 224 -3.53 21.69 7.19
C THR A 224 -4.57 21.86 6.06
N PRO A 225 -4.72 23.07 5.51
CA PRO A 225 -5.52 23.28 4.30
C PRO A 225 -4.82 22.57 3.13
N ILE A 226 -5.37 21.46 2.70
CA ILE A 226 -4.88 20.70 1.56
C ILE A 226 -5.76 21.05 0.38
N GLU A 227 -5.33 21.99 -0.43
CA GLU A 227 -6.03 22.35 -1.67
C GLU A 227 -5.75 21.28 -2.73
N ALA A 228 -6.70 20.41 -2.93
CA ALA A 228 -6.68 19.44 -4.01
C ALA A 228 -7.38 20.02 -5.24
N GLY A 229 -6.66 20.78 -6.03
CA GLY A 229 -7.15 21.21 -7.34
C GLY A 229 -7.40 20.00 -8.25
N GLY A 230 -8.63 19.89 -8.78
CA GLY A 230 -9.03 18.88 -9.77
C GLY A 230 -9.41 17.51 -9.20
N GLY A 231 -10.51 16.93 -9.71
CA GLY A 231 -10.93 15.54 -9.50
C GLY A 231 -9.93 14.52 -10.09
N LEU A 232 -10.21 13.25 -9.89
CA LEU A 232 -9.51 12.20 -10.65
C LEU A 232 -9.91 12.36 -12.13
N ASP A 233 -8.92 12.34 -13.03
CA ASP A 233 -9.18 12.43 -14.47
C ASP A 233 -10.09 11.27 -14.91
N ASP A 234 -11.22 11.61 -15.52
CA ASP A 234 -12.18 10.67 -16.12
C ASP A 234 -11.71 10.23 -17.53
N ALA A 235 -10.47 9.78 -17.65
CA ALA A 235 -10.04 9.16 -18.90
C ALA A 235 -10.87 7.90 -19.15
N ALA A 236 -11.47 7.77 -20.33
CA ALA A 236 -12.22 6.59 -20.73
C ALA A 236 -11.34 5.31 -20.51
N PRO A 237 -11.80 4.34 -19.71
CA PRO A 237 -10.94 3.25 -19.30
C PRO A 237 -10.68 2.29 -20.48
N ALA A 238 -9.43 2.17 -20.89
CA ALA A 238 -8.99 1.17 -21.88
C ALA A 238 -9.30 -0.27 -21.40
N ARG A 239 -9.32 -1.22 -22.33
CA ARG A 239 -9.51 -2.63 -22.01
C ARG A 239 -8.29 -3.18 -21.27
N PHE A 240 -8.50 -3.89 -20.18
CA PHE A 240 -7.49 -4.65 -19.45
C PHE A 240 -7.81 -6.13 -19.57
N ALA A 241 -6.91 -6.90 -20.22
CA ALA A 241 -7.08 -8.34 -20.37
C ALA A 241 -6.50 -9.05 -19.13
N LEU A 242 -7.34 -9.79 -18.40
CA LEU A 242 -6.93 -10.57 -17.22
C LEU A 242 -6.20 -11.86 -17.58
N ARG A 243 -6.60 -12.52 -18.68
CA ARG A 243 -6.12 -13.85 -19.04
C ARG A 243 -4.59 -13.98 -19.16
N PRO A 244 -3.86 -13.02 -19.77
CA PRO A 244 -2.41 -13.09 -19.88
C PRO A 244 -1.66 -12.96 -18.56
N VAL A 245 -2.31 -12.51 -17.48
CA VAL A 245 -1.70 -12.23 -16.18
C VAL A 245 -2.25 -13.06 -15.03
N LEU A 246 -3.04 -14.09 -15.34
CA LEU A 246 -3.66 -14.92 -14.29
C LEU A 246 -2.60 -15.56 -13.38
N ILE A 247 -1.50 -16.09 -13.92
CA ILE A 247 -0.44 -16.70 -13.12
C ILE A 247 0.24 -15.67 -12.21
N TYR A 248 0.41 -14.44 -12.69
CA TYR A 248 0.93 -13.33 -11.90
C TYR A 248 -0.02 -12.91 -10.78
N LEU A 249 -1.33 -12.89 -11.06
CA LEU A 249 -2.37 -12.61 -10.07
C LEU A 249 -2.40 -13.69 -8.98
N VAL A 250 -2.24 -14.97 -9.35
CA VAL A 250 -2.10 -16.06 -8.38
C VAL A 250 -0.85 -15.87 -7.51
N GLY A 251 0.28 -15.51 -8.11
CA GLY A 251 1.50 -15.20 -7.37
C GLY A 251 1.29 -14.05 -6.37
N TYR A 252 0.59 -13.01 -6.78
CA TYR A 252 0.34 -11.86 -5.93
C TYR A 252 -0.73 -12.12 -4.86
N PHE A 253 -1.70 -13.00 -5.13
CA PHE A 253 -2.63 -13.54 -4.12
C PHE A 253 -1.87 -14.34 -3.05
N LEU A 254 -0.96 -15.22 -3.45
CA LEU A 254 -0.13 -16.03 -2.54
C LEU A 254 0.79 -15.14 -1.69
N PHE A 255 1.36 -14.10 -2.27
CA PHE A 255 2.08 -13.09 -1.51
C PHE A 255 1.18 -12.45 -0.46
N GLY A 256 -0.03 -12.02 -0.82
CA GLY A 256 -0.99 -11.44 0.11
C GLY A 256 -1.28 -12.35 1.30
N ALA A 257 -1.51 -13.65 1.06
CA ALA A 257 -1.78 -14.64 2.09
C ALA A 257 -0.55 -14.91 2.98
N GLY A 258 0.61 -15.12 2.37
CA GLY A 258 1.83 -15.51 3.08
C GLY A 258 2.40 -14.37 3.94
N TYR A 259 2.56 -13.17 3.38
CA TYR A 259 3.20 -12.08 4.12
C TYR A 259 2.39 -11.64 5.36
N ILE A 260 1.06 -11.59 5.23
CA ILE A 260 0.22 -11.13 6.35
C ILE A 260 0.12 -12.21 7.44
N ALA A 261 0.16 -13.49 7.07
CA ALA A 261 0.23 -14.59 8.02
C ALA A 261 1.53 -14.53 8.84
N TYR A 262 2.68 -14.33 8.18
CA TYR A 262 3.95 -14.10 8.86
C TYR A 262 3.87 -12.88 9.79
N MET A 263 3.44 -11.74 9.32
CA MET A 263 3.31 -10.52 10.12
C MET A 263 2.34 -10.70 11.31
N THR A 264 1.32 -11.53 11.17
CA THR A 264 0.34 -11.77 12.24
C THR A 264 0.92 -12.57 13.39
N PHE A 265 1.63 -13.64 13.08
CA PHE A 265 2.02 -14.65 14.07
C PHE A 265 3.47 -14.58 14.53
N MET A 266 4.31 -13.80 13.85
CA MET A 266 5.74 -13.79 14.14
C MET A 266 6.09 -13.28 15.55
N ILE A 267 5.37 -12.30 16.09
CA ILE A 267 5.61 -11.84 17.46
C ILE A 267 5.19 -12.89 18.49
N ALA A 268 4.09 -13.62 18.25
CA ALA A 268 3.71 -14.75 19.07
C ALA A 268 4.80 -15.85 19.06
N TYR A 269 5.35 -16.13 17.88
CA TYR A 269 6.46 -17.07 17.72
C TYR A 269 7.73 -16.64 18.47
N VAL A 270 8.13 -15.36 18.37
CA VAL A 270 9.27 -14.82 19.13
C VAL A 270 9.04 -14.96 20.64
N ARG A 271 7.81 -14.71 21.09
CA ARG A 271 7.43 -14.83 22.51
C ARG A 271 7.44 -16.29 22.98
N GLU A 272 6.89 -17.23 22.21
CA GLU A 272 6.92 -18.68 22.54
C GLU A 272 8.34 -19.24 22.55
N ALA A 273 9.23 -18.66 21.74
CA ALA A 273 10.66 -18.97 21.76
C ALA A 273 11.43 -18.39 22.99
N GLY A 274 10.72 -17.79 23.95
CA GLY A 274 11.30 -17.18 25.14
C GLY A 274 11.78 -15.74 24.96
N GLY A 275 11.46 -15.09 23.82
CA GLY A 275 11.80 -13.69 23.56
C GLY A 275 10.98 -12.74 24.39
N GLY A 276 11.62 -12.00 25.33
CA GLY A 276 11.02 -10.94 26.13
C GLY A 276 10.69 -9.69 25.31
N ALA A 277 10.21 -8.63 25.98
CA ALA A 277 9.80 -7.37 25.34
C ALA A 277 10.90 -6.76 24.46
N ALA A 278 12.15 -6.81 24.91
CA ALA A 278 13.28 -6.27 24.15
C ALA A 278 13.49 -7.04 22.81
N ALA A 279 13.36 -8.36 22.81
CA ALA A 279 13.49 -9.16 21.58
C ALA A 279 12.33 -8.91 20.61
N GLN A 280 11.10 -8.84 21.12
CA GLN A 280 9.90 -8.52 20.32
C GLN A 280 9.99 -7.11 19.73
N SER A 281 10.40 -6.13 20.54
CA SER A 281 10.62 -4.75 20.11
C SER A 281 11.71 -4.67 19.06
N ALA A 282 12.89 -5.25 19.30
CA ALA A 282 14.00 -5.25 18.36
C ALA A 282 13.60 -5.86 17.01
N PHE A 283 12.95 -7.04 17.04
CA PHE A 283 12.47 -7.72 15.84
C PHE A 283 11.52 -6.82 15.02
N TRP A 284 10.52 -6.24 15.67
CA TRP A 284 9.54 -5.41 15.00
C TRP A 284 10.11 -4.10 14.49
N CYS A 285 10.97 -3.46 15.28
CA CYS A 285 11.68 -2.23 14.89
C CYS A 285 12.61 -2.45 13.69
N LEU A 286 13.29 -3.61 13.62
CA LEU A 286 14.11 -3.97 12.47
C LEU A 286 13.28 -4.16 11.19
N ILE A 287 12.09 -4.76 11.28
CA ILE A 287 11.16 -4.80 10.14
C ILE A 287 10.77 -3.38 9.73
N GLY A 288 10.39 -2.51 10.68
CA GLY A 288 9.99 -1.14 10.39
C GLY A 288 11.10 -0.31 9.75
N LEU A 289 12.31 -0.42 10.28
CA LEU A 289 13.50 0.29 9.75
C LEU A 289 13.86 -0.21 8.35
N SER A 290 13.83 -1.52 8.13
CA SER A 290 14.10 -2.10 6.81
C SER A 290 13.01 -1.73 5.79
N ALA A 291 11.75 -1.71 6.22
CA ALA A 291 10.63 -1.25 5.39
C ALA A 291 10.75 0.22 5.02
N PHE A 292 11.29 1.05 5.90
CA PHE A 292 11.60 2.45 5.61
C PHE A 292 12.61 2.58 4.47
N VAL A 293 13.62 1.71 4.43
CA VAL A 293 14.70 1.74 3.41
C VAL A 293 14.26 1.15 2.06
N THR A 294 13.18 0.38 2.03
CA THR A 294 12.66 -0.34 0.84
C THR A 294 12.67 0.47 -0.48
N PRO A 295 12.17 1.72 -0.52
CA PRO A 295 12.08 2.46 -1.79
C PRO A 295 13.44 2.69 -2.47
N TRP A 296 14.49 2.85 -1.69
CA TRP A 296 15.85 3.07 -2.21
C TRP A 296 16.58 1.77 -2.54
N ALA A 297 16.34 0.71 -1.74
CA ALA A 297 16.99 -0.59 -1.95
C ALA A 297 16.64 -1.24 -3.29
N TRP A 298 15.40 -1.08 -3.76
CA TRP A 298 14.88 -1.78 -4.93
C TRP A 298 14.67 -0.91 -6.17
N GLN A 299 14.97 0.40 -6.11
CA GLN A 299 14.72 1.33 -7.22
C GLN A 299 15.35 0.88 -8.54
N GLY A 300 16.57 0.35 -8.53
CA GLY A 300 17.28 -0.09 -9.74
C GLY A 300 16.65 -1.30 -10.41
N LEU A 301 16.10 -2.24 -9.62
CA LEU A 301 15.37 -3.41 -10.13
C LEU A 301 13.99 -3.02 -10.65
N LEU A 302 13.29 -2.15 -9.94
CA LEU A 302 11.94 -1.70 -10.27
C LEU A 302 11.90 -0.75 -11.49
N ALA A 303 13.03 -0.14 -11.84
CA ALA A 303 13.14 0.71 -13.03
C ALA A 303 13.22 -0.08 -14.34
N ARG A 304 13.38 -1.41 -14.29
CA ARG A 304 13.58 -2.27 -15.46
C ARG A 304 12.30 -3.05 -15.78
N ASP A 305 11.96 -3.12 -17.08
CA ASP A 305 10.90 -4.02 -17.55
C ASP A 305 11.47 -5.45 -17.68
N ASN A 306 11.22 -6.26 -16.67
CA ASN A 306 11.65 -7.66 -16.60
C ASN A 306 10.46 -8.64 -16.58
N GLY A 307 9.27 -8.21 -17.01
CA GLY A 307 8.05 -9.00 -16.82
C GLY A 307 7.81 -9.28 -15.34
N GLY A 308 7.51 -10.51 -14.97
CA GLY A 308 7.31 -10.91 -13.57
C GLY A 308 8.60 -11.14 -12.77
N LEU A 309 9.78 -11.11 -13.42
CA LEU A 309 11.05 -11.48 -12.79
C LEU A 309 11.43 -10.55 -11.62
N SER A 310 11.18 -9.24 -11.76
CA SER A 310 11.45 -8.29 -10.65
C SER A 310 10.64 -8.66 -9.39
N THR A 311 9.36 -8.98 -9.56
CA THR A 311 8.50 -9.46 -8.46
C THR A 311 8.97 -10.79 -7.91
N ALA A 312 9.36 -11.73 -8.77
CA ALA A 312 9.85 -13.05 -8.37
C ALA A 312 11.12 -12.96 -7.52
N ILE A 313 12.08 -12.12 -7.91
CA ILE A 313 13.32 -11.90 -7.14
C ILE A 313 13.00 -11.32 -5.75
N ILE A 314 12.21 -10.25 -5.70
CA ILE A 314 11.88 -9.58 -4.43
C ILE A 314 11.08 -10.54 -3.53
N LEU A 315 10.15 -11.31 -4.10
CA LEU A 315 9.35 -12.28 -3.36
C LEU A 315 10.18 -13.49 -2.93
N GLY A 316 11.17 -13.90 -3.71
CA GLY A 316 12.18 -14.90 -3.30
C GLY A 316 12.99 -14.44 -2.09
N VAL A 317 13.46 -13.19 -2.08
CA VAL A 317 14.13 -12.59 -0.91
C VAL A 317 13.19 -12.53 0.29
N ASN A 318 11.93 -12.15 0.08
CA ASN A 318 10.92 -12.14 1.15
C ASN A 318 10.66 -13.55 1.72
N THR A 319 10.63 -14.56 0.84
CA THR A 319 10.51 -15.97 1.24
C THR A 319 11.69 -16.40 2.14
N VAL A 320 12.92 -16.04 1.76
CA VAL A 320 14.10 -16.32 2.60
C VAL A 320 13.92 -15.67 3.97
N GLY A 321 13.54 -14.39 4.03
CA GLY A 321 13.26 -13.70 5.30
C GLY A 321 12.23 -14.44 6.16
N ALA A 322 11.14 -14.90 5.55
CA ALA A 322 10.08 -15.63 6.27
C ALA A 322 10.48 -17.02 6.70
N ALA A 323 11.39 -17.70 5.99
CA ALA A 323 11.82 -19.06 6.28
C ALA A 323 12.94 -19.14 7.33
N LEU A 324 13.76 -18.10 7.50
CA LEU A 324 14.89 -18.12 8.43
C LEU A 324 14.54 -18.53 9.87
N PRO A 325 13.42 -18.09 10.47
CA PRO A 325 13.04 -18.49 11.83
C PRO A 325 12.78 -19.99 11.98
N LEU A 326 12.51 -20.71 10.88
CA LEU A 326 12.27 -22.14 10.89
C LEU A 326 13.55 -22.96 11.18
N PHE A 327 14.73 -22.36 10.96
CA PHE A 327 16.03 -23.02 11.19
C PHE A 327 16.56 -22.82 12.61
N GLY A 328 15.89 -22.01 13.44
CA GLY A 328 16.25 -21.80 14.83
C GLY A 328 15.82 -20.43 15.38
N HIS A 329 15.98 -20.29 16.70
CA HIS A 329 15.55 -19.12 17.45
C HIS A 329 16.74 -18.20 17.84
N SER A 330 17.90 -18.36 17.20
CA SER A 330 19.05 -17.52 17.52
C SER A 330 18.76 -16.05 17.19
N VAL A 331 19.33 -15.15 18.00
CA VAL A 331 19.20 -13.69 17.77
C VAL A 331 19.65 -13.31 16.36
N LEU A 332 20.72 -13.96 15.85
CA LEU A 332 21.21 -13.70 14.50
C LEU A 332 20.16 -14.07 13.43
N LEU A 333 19.55 -15.26 13.51
CA LEU A 333 18.54 -15.70 12.54
C LEU A 333 17.31 -14.80 12.57
N LEU A 334 16.82 -14.41 13.75
CA LEU A 334 15.69 -13.51 13.90
C LEU A 334 16.03 -12.11 13.37
N THR A 335 17.23 -11.60 13.64
CA THR A 335 17.69 -10.30 13.12
C THR A 335 17.75 -10.29 11.61
N VAL A 336 18.37 -11.29 10.99
CA VAL A 336 18.48 -11.42 9.54
C VAL A 336 17.09 -11.60 8.92
N SER A 337 16.22 -12.40 9.53
CA SER A 337 14.82 -12.57 9.12
C SER A 337 14.09 -11.23 9.07
N ALA A 338 14.15 -10.45 10.14
CA ALA A 338 13.49 -9.14 10.22
C ALA A 338 14.00 -8.16 9.15
N LEU A 339 15.31 -8.11 8.92
CA LEU A 339 15.93 -7.22 7.93
C LEU A 339 15.54 -7.63 6.50
N VAL A 340 15.69 -8.91 6.17
CA VAL A 340 15.42 -9.44 4.81
C VAL A 340 13.94 -9.38 4.48
N PHE A 341 13.07 -9.77 5.42
CA PHE A 341 11.63 -9.66 5.24
C PHE A 341 11.20 -8.19 5.13
N GLY A 342 11.66 -7.34 6.04
CA GLY A 342 11.28 -5.93 6.11
C GLY A 342 11.64 -5.14 4.86
N VAL A 343 12.85 -5.35 4.30
CA VAL A 343 13.29 -4.61 3.11
C VAL A 343 12.55 -5.02 1.84
N SER A 344 11.92 -6.20 1.82
CA SER A 344 11.33 -6.77 0.60
C SER A 344 9.81 -6.66 0.52
N PHE A 345 9.07 -6.77 1.64
CA PHE A 345 7.61 -6.96 1.55
C PHE A 345 6.84 -5.78 0.95
N PHE A 346 7.21 -4.52 1.20
CA PHE A 346 6.60 -3.38 0.52
C PHE A 346 7.07 -3.22 -0.93
N ALA A 347 8.28 -3.67 -1.26
CA ALA A 347 8.80 -3.61 -2.62
C ALA A 347 7.99 -4.47 -3.59
N ILE A 348 7.40 -5.57 -3.12
CA ILE A 348 6.54 -6.45 -3.94
C ILE A 348 5.31 -5.67 -4.42
N VAL A 349 4.71 -4.84 -3.58
CA VAL A 349 3.59 -3.95 -3.97
C VAL A 349 4.05 -2.94 -5.04
N GLY A 350 5.24 -2.37 -4.88
CA GLY A 350 5.85 -1.49 -5.88
C GLY A 350 6.11 -2.20 -7.21
N SER A 351 6.57 -3.45 -7.16
CA SER A 351 6.90 -4.22 -8.37
C SER A 351 5.68 -4.55 -9.23
N THR A 352 4.51 -4.82 -8.60
CA THR A 352 3.27 -5.04 -9.34
C THR A 352 2.76 -3.76 -10.02
N THR A 353 2.92 -2.62 -9.37
CA THR A 353 2.61 -1.32 -9.98
C THR A 353 3.54 -1.03 -11.16
N ALA A 354 4.85 -1.30 -11.03
CA ALA A 354 5.81 -1.17 -12.11
C ALA A 354 5.47 -2.11 -13.29
N PHE A 355 5.13 -3.37 -13.00
CA PHE A 355 4.69 -4.35 -14.00
C PHE A 355 3.49 -3.84 -14.81
N VAL A 356 2.47 -3.27 -14.15
CA VAL A 356 1.30 -2.68 -14.84
C VAL A 356 1.73 -1.52 -15.74
N ARG A 357 2.61 -0.63 -15.25
CA ARG A 357 3.06 0.54 -16.02
C ARG A 357 3.89 0.18 -17.26
N PHE A 358 4.66 -0.88 -17.21
CA PHE A 358 5.47 -1.32 -18.35
C PHE A 358 4.68 -2.05 -19.43
N ASN A 359 3.59 -2.73 -19.04
CA ASN A 359 2.88 -3.64 -19.93
C ASN A 359 1.56 -3.09 -20.50
N TRP A 360 1.06 -1.96 -20.00
CA TRP A 360 -0.18 -1.34 -20.48
C TRP A 360 -0.07 0.16 -20.67
N PRO A 361 -0.91 0.74 -21.58
CA PRO A 361 -1.00 2.19 -21.72
C PRO A 361 -1.58 2.84 -20.45
N PRO A 362 -1.28 4.13 -20.19
CA PRO A 362 -1.73 4.85 -19.00
C PRO A 362 -3.25 4.76 -18.72
N SER A 363 -4.07 4.74 -19.77
CA SER A 363 -5.54 4.60 -19.67
C SER A 363 -6.01 3.25 -19.08
N ALA A 364 -5.17 2.19 -19.13
CA ALA A 364 -5.47 0.87 -18.57
C ALA A 364 -4.92 0.67 -17.15
N TRP A 365 -4.01 1.54 -16.67
CA TRP A 365 -3.37 1.39 -15.36
C TRP A 365 -4.37 1.28 -14.19
N PRO A 366 -5.45 2.09 -14.10
CA PRO A 366 -6.39 1.98 -13.00
C PRO A 366 -7.02 0.59 -12.90
N LYS A 367 -7.38 -0.03 -14.04
CA LYS A 367 -7.94 -1.39 -14.06
C LYS A 367 -6.89 -2.46 -13.70
N GLY A 368 -5.66 -2.31 -14.19
CA GLY A 368 -4.56 -3.21 -13.87
C GLY A 368 -4.22 -3.18 -12.37
N ILE A 369 -4.06 -2.00 -11.81
CA ILE A 369 -3.80 -1.81 -10.37
C ILE A 369 -4.97 -2.35 -9.54
N ALA A 370 -6.22 -2.11 -9.96
CA ALA A 370 -7.38 -2.66 -9.26
C ALA A 370 -7.40 -4.19 -9.27
N ALA A 371 -7.08 -4.84 -10.40
CA ALA A 371 -6.99 -6.29 -10.48
C ALA A 371 -5.91 -6.85 -9.53
N MET A 372 -4.73 -6.23 -9.49
CA MET A 372 -3.66 -6.60 -8.55
C MET A 372 -4.13 -6.41 -7.10
N THR A 373 -4.74 -5.26 -6.78
CA THR A 373 -5.25 -4.98 -5.43
C THR A 373 -6.30 -5.99 -4.99
N ILE A 374 -7.19 -6.42 -5.87
CA ILE A 374 -8.21 -7.43 -5.57
C ILE A 374 -7.55 -8.78 -5.28
N ALA A 375 -6.64 -9.25 -6.14
CA ALA A 375 -5.96 -10.52 -5.94
C ALA A 375 -5.19 -10.54 -4.61
N PHE A 376 -4.41 -9.52 -4.35
CA PHE A 376 -3.71 -9.30 -3.09
C PHE A 376 -4.67 -9.22 -1.89
N GLY A 377 -5.75 -8.44 -2.02
CA GLY A 377 -6.75 -8.24 -0.98
C GLY A 377 -7.46 -9.54 -0.59
N ILE A 378 -7.79 -10.40 -1.55
CA ILE A 378 -8.38 -11.72 -1.26
C ILE A 378 -7.35 -12.60 -0.53
N GLY A 379 -6.10 -12.64 -1.00
CA GLY A 379 -5.03 -13.41 -0.36
C GLY A 379 -4.83 -13.00 1.09
N GLN A 380 -4.66 -11.72 1.36
CA GLN A 380 -4.45 -11.22 2.74
C GLN A 380 -5.70 -11.34 3.63
N THR A 381 -6.89 -11.45 3.05
CA THR A 381 -8.11 -11.71 3.81
C THR A 381 -8.18 -13.17 4.27
N LEU A 382 -7.82 -14.12 3.42
CA LEU A 382 -7.90 -15.54 3.74
C LEU A 382 -6.71 -16.03 4.56
N GLY A 383 -5.51 -15.51 4.29
CA GLY A 383 -4.25 -16.01 4.84
C GLY A 383 -4.23 -16.20 6.37
N PRO A 384 -4.51 -15.16 7.17
CA PRO A 384 -4.37 -15.24 8.62
C PRO A 384 -5.31 -16.26 9.28
N THR A 385 -6.57 -16.33 8.84
CA THR A 385 -7.53 -17.31 9.38
C THR A 385 -7.15 -18.73 9.00
N VAL A 386 -6.78 -18.98 7.73
CA VAL A 386 -6.38 -20.30 7.26
C VAL A 386 -5.12 -20.78 8.00
N VAL A 387 -4.13 -19.93 8.13
CA VAL A 387 -2.88 -20.24 8.83
C VAL A 387 -3.11 -20.40 10.33
N GLY A 388 -4.00 -19.60 10.93
CA GLY A 388 -4.43 -19.78 12.32
C GLY A 388 -5.09 -21.15 12.54
N ALA A 389 -5.98 -21.57 11.62
CA ALA A 389 -6.61 -22.89 11.69
C ALA A 389 -5.60 -24.05 11.56
N ILE A 390 -4.60 -23.90 10.68
CA ILE A 390 -3.49 -24.84 10.60
C ILE A 390 -2.75 -24.91 11.94
N THR A 391 -2.47 -23.76 12.55
CA THR A 391 -1.79 -23.70 13.86
C THR A 391 -2.60 -24.38 14.96
N ASP A 392 -3.91 -24.15 15.01
CA ASP A 392 -4.80 -24.79 15.99
C ASP A 392 -4.85 -26.32 15.79
N ALA A 393 -4.87 -26.78 14.53
CA ALA A 393 -4.91 -28.21 14.22
C ALA A 393 -3.63 -28.96 14.60
N PHE A 394 -2.47 -28.34 14.45
CA PHE A 394 -1.17 -28.96 14.70
C PHE A 394 -0.54 -28.56 16.04
N GLY A 395 -1.12 -27.58 16.75
CA GLY A 395 -0.67 -27.14 18.07
C GLY A 395 0.69 -26.43 18.12
N ASN A 396 1.22 -25.95 16.98
CA ASN A 396 2.55 -25.35 16.92
C ASN A 396 2.60 -24.21 15.87
N LEU A 397 3.07 -23.03 16.30
CA LEU A 397 3.25 -21.85 15.44
C LEU A 397 4.26 -22.05 14.30
N SER A 398 5.17 -23.00 14.39
CA SER A 398 6.07 -23.31 13.28
C SER A 398 5.32 -23.71 12.00
N TYR A 399 4.16 -24.35 12.12
CA TYR A 399 3.31 -24.66 10.95
C TYR A 399 2.73 -23.41 10.30
N ALA A 400 2.42 -22.36 11.08
CA ALA A 400 2.02 -21.07 10.55
C ALA A 400 3.11 -20.45 9.70
N LEU A 401 4.35 -20.44 10.19
CA LEU A 401 5.50 -19.88 9.48
C LEU A 401 5.86 -20.70 8.24
N ASN A 402 5.81 -22.05 8.35
CA ASN A 402 6.01 -22.94 7.19
C ASN A 402 4.97 -22.68 6.09
N ALA A 403 3.69 -22.60 6.44
CA ALA A 403 2.63 -22.31 5.48
C ALA A 403 2.83 -20.91 4.83
N SER A 404 3.22 -19.91 5.62
CA SER A 404 3.55 -18.58 5.14
C SER A 404 4.72 -18.61 4.15
N ALA A 405 5.84 -19.22 4.53
CA ALA A 405 7.03 -19.33 3.67
C ALA A 405 6.73 -20.10 2.37
N LEU A 406 5.94 -21.18 2.45
CA LEU A 406 5.51 -21.95 1.28
C LEU A 406 4.65 -21.11 0.31
N MET A 407 3.67 -20.38 0.84
CA MET A 407 2.84 -19.47 0.02
C MET A 407 3.69 -18.41 -0.68
N LEU A 408 4.66 -17.82 0.03
CA LEU A 408 5.59 -16.84 -0.55
C LEU A 408 6.47 -17.46 -1.64
N ALA A 409 7.01 -18.66 -1.40
CA ALA A 409 7.82 -19.39 -2.37
C ALA A 409 7.04 -19.73 -3.64
N LEU A 410 5.83 -20.29 -3.50
CA LEU A 410 4.94 -20.57 -4.63
C LEU A 410 4.56 -19.29 -5.37
N GLY A 411 4.35 -18.20 -4.65
CA GLY A 411 4.12 -16.88 -5.22
C GLY A 411 5.30 -16.39 -6.05
N ALA A 412 6.53 -16.57 -5.58
CA ALA A 412 7.74 -16.21 -6.31
C ALA A 412 7.88 -17.02 -7.60
N VAL A 413 7.63 -18.33 -7.53
CA VAL A 413 7.62 -19.23 -8.70
C VAL A 413 6.55 -18.79 -9.70
N ALA A 414 5.32 -18.54 -9.25
CA ALA A 414 4.25 -18.08 -10.14
C ALA A 414 4.61 -16.75 -10.83
N ALA A 415 5.20 -15.80 -10.10
CA ALA A 415 5.65 -14.54 -10.67
C ALA A 415 6.79 -14.73 -11.69
N ALA A 416 7.70 -15.67 -11.47
CA ALA A 416 8.80 -15.96 -12.39
C ALA A 416 8.32 -16.46 -13.76
N PHE A 417 7.20 -17.17 -13.81
CA PHE A 417 6.59 -17.64 -15.06
C PHE A 417 5.90 -16.53 -15.87
N GLN A 418 5.67 -15.36 -15.28
CA GLN A 418 5.04 -14.24 -15.96
C GLN A 418 6.02 -13.58 -16.93
N ARG A 419 5.81 -13.80 -18.21
CA ARG A 419 6.58 -13.15 -19.29
C ARG A 419 6.13 -11.71 -19.48
N ARG A 420 6.98 -10.90 -20.12
CA ARG A 420 6.60 -9.60 -20.65
C ARG A 420 5.42 -9.77 -21.59
N LEU A 421 4.48 -8.84 -21.56
CA LEU A 421 3.39 -8.85 -22.53
C LEU A 421 3.87 -8.18 -23.81
N ALA A 422 3.49 -8.74 -24.97
CA ALA A 422 3.73 -8.08 -26.24
C ALA A 422 2.98 -6.73 -26.22
N LYS A 423 3.69 -5.65 -26.54
CA LYS A 423 3.05 -4.34 -26.70
C LYS A 423 2.11 -4.46 -27.91
N SER A 424 0.79 -4.49 -27.67
CA SER A 424 -0.25 -4.41 -28.69
C SER A 424 -0.46 -2.98 -29.14
#